data_0256a0fd8f9864958f51e083307816b9
#
_entry.id   0256a0fd8f9864958f51e083307816b9
#
_cell.length_a   1.000
_cell.length_b   1.000
_cell.length_c   1.000
_cell.angle_alpha   90.00
_cell.angle_beta   90.00
_cell.angle_gamma   90.00
#
_symmetry.space_group_name_H-M   'P 1'
#
loop_
_entity.id
_entity.type
_entity.pdbx_description
1 polymer ?
#
loop_
_entity_poly.entity_id
_entity_poly.type
_entity_poly.pdbx_seq_one_letter_code
_entity_poly.pdbx_strand_id
1 'polypeptide(L)'
;MGTEEKNIRAYLEEMRIGEELIFEVLDFRNTYDTDEAALNHVSKPEVLFYGKEILEMAIAALLHGENILLSGAKATGKNVLCETLAWVFGRPSYNVSFHVNTDSAALIGTDTFKNNEVQLRKGPVYECAEYGGFGILDEINMAKNDAVSVLHATLDHRRSIDVPGYSRIELHPATRFIGTMNYGYAGTKELNEALISRFMVIDMPPLDLETLYILLNQYFPDAKKEAVEQFAGLFQDLQTKASNGEISTKSLDFRGLVGAIRTMRSGLAPLQAIQMGIVNKSFDIFEKEMIEDAVLTRIPENWTKKDIFEIIE
;
A
#
# COMPACT_ATOMS: atom_id res chain seq x y z
N MET A 1 3.69 -21.81 -19.46
CA MET A 1 3.03 -20.83 -18.59
C MET A 1 2.69 -21.49 -17.26
N GLY A 2 3.32 -21.06 -16.19
CA GLY A 2 3.07 -21.57 -14.84
C GLY A 2 1.68 -21.20 -14.32
N THR A 3 1.23 -21.82 -13.24
CA THR A 3 -0.09 -21.49 -12.64
C THR A 3 -0.17 -20.03 -12.20
N GLU A 4 0.92 -19.50 -11.66
CA GLU A 4 1.00 -18.11 -11.19
C GLU A 4 0.92 -17.11 -12.35
N GLU A 5 1.62 -17.36 -13.45
CA GLU A 5 1.55 -16.50 -14.65
C GLU A 5 0.13 -16.42 -15.22
N LYS A 6 -0.61 -17.55 -15.22
CA LYS A 6 -2.03 -17.57 -15.62
C LYS A 6 -2.88 -16.69 -14.72
N ASN A 7 -2.64 -16.72 -13.40
CA ASN A 7 -3.38 -15.91 -12.44
C ASN A 7 -3.10 -14.41 -12.64
N ILE A 8 -1.83 -14.05 -12.91
CA ILE A 8 -1.44 -12.66 -13.15
C ILE A 8 -2.04 -12.17 -14.47
N ARG A 9 -1.93 -12.96 -15.53
CA ARG A 9 -2.54 -12.62 -16.82
C ARG A 9 -4.05 -12.40 -16.68
N ALA A 10 -4.76 -13.33 -16.02
CA ALA A 10 -6.20 -13.23 -15.80
C ALA A 10 -6.57 -11.95 -15.02
N TYR A 11 -5.80 -11.61 -13.98
CA TYR A 11 -6.01 -10.37 -13.23
C TYR A 11 -5.79 -9.13 -14.10
N LEU A 12 -4.73 -9.07 -14.89
CA LEU A 12 -4.45 -7.93 -15.76
C LEU A 12 -5.50 -7.79 -16.89
N GLU A 13 -6.00 -8.90 -17.42
CA GLU A 13 -7.10 -8.93 -18.39
C GLU A 13 -8.41 -8.46 -17.74
N GLU A 14 -8.72 -8.88 -16.51
CA GLU A 14 -9.87 -8.40 -15.73
C GLU A 14 -9.79 -6.88 -15.50
N MET A 15 -8.61 -6.35 -15.22
CA MET A 15 -8.36 -4.91 -15.11
C MET A 15 -8.34 -4.21 -16.48
N ARG A 16 -8.51 -4.93 -17.57
CA ARG A 16 -8.50 -4.42 -18.96
C ARG A 16 -7.20 -3.70 -19.31
N ILE A 17 -6.08 -4.21 -18.80
CA ILE A 17 -4.74 -3.73 -19.18
C ILE A 17 -4.45 -4.13 -20.63
N GLY A 18 -3.75 -3.25 -21.38
CA GLY A 18 -3.40 -3.51 -22.78
C GLY A 18 -2.51 -4.75 -22.92
N GLU A 19 -2.75 -5.55 -23.97
CA GLU A 19 -2.02 -6.80 -24.25
C GLU A 19 -0.50 -6.59 -24.35
N GLU A 20 -0.06 -5.45 -24.85
CA GLU A 20 1.36 -5.10 -24.95
C GLU A 20 2.01 -5.00 -23.57
N LEU A 21 1.38 -4.28 -22.64
CA LEU A 21 1.85 -4.18 -21.26
C LEU A 21 1.82 -5.53 -20.52
N ILE A 22 0.78 -6.34 -20.77
CA ILE A 22 0.70 -7.71 -20.20
C ILE A 22 1.88 -8.55 -20.70
N PHE A 23 2.18 -8.49 -22.00
CA PHE A 23 3.31 -9.22 -22.56
C PHE A 23 4.64 -8.76 -21.96
N GLU A 24 4.89 -7.45 -21.84
CA GLU A 24 6.10 -6.89 -21.26
C GLU A 24 6.26 -7.25 -19.77
N VAL A 25 5.19 -7.29 -19.00
CA VAL A 25 5.22 -7.75 -17.60
C VAL A 25 5.63 -9.22 -17.50
N LEU A 26 5.08 -10.08 -18.36
CA LEU A 26 5.43 -11.50 -18.37
C LEU A 26 6.87 -11.72 -18.84
N ASP A 27 7.33 -10.95 -19.81
CA ASP A 27 8.72 -10.97 -20.29
C ASP A 27 9.69 -10.50 -19.20
N PHE A 28 9.35 -9.43 -18.48
CA PHE A 28 10.12 -8.96 -17.32
C PHE A 28 10.27 -10.06 -16.26
N ARG A 29 9.20 -10.77 -15.93
CA ARG A 29 9.22 -11.89 -14.97
C ARG A 29 10.14 -13.02 -15.42
N ASN A 30 10.12 -13.35 -16.72
CA ASN A 30 10.95 -14.40 -17.31
C ASN A 30 12.42 -13.99 -17.44
N THR A 31 12.68 -12.68 -17.57
CA THR A 31 14.04 -12.13 -17.65
C THR A 31 14.75 -12.09 -16.30
N TYR A 32 14.00 -11.85 -15.23
CA TYR A 32 14.58 -11.65 -13.89
C TYR A 32 14.05 -12.68 -12.90
N ASP A 33 14.80 -13.76 -12.73
CA ASP A 33 14.53 -14.73 -11.67
C ASP A 33 14.72 -14.13 -10.28
N THR A 34 13.99 -14.66 -9.30
CA THR A 34 14.16 -14.26 -7.90
C THR A 34 15.19 -15.16 -7.22
N ASP A 35 16.18 -14.55 -6.56
CA ASP A 35 17.18 -15.25 -5.77
C ASP A 35 16.50 -16.05 -4.63
N GLU A 36 17.02 -17.26 -4.35
CA GLU A 36 16.50 -18.13 -3.28
C GLU A 36 16.48 -17.42 -1.91
N ALA A 37 17.49 -16.57 -1.63
CA ALA A 37 17.57 -15.81 -0.38
C ALA A 37 16.44 -14.78 -0.23
N ALA A 38 15.80 -14.35 -1.33
CA ALA A 38 14.75 -13.35 -1.35
C ALA A 38 13.33 -13.93 -1.54
N LEU A 39 13.19 -15.24 -1.71
CA LEU A 39 11.89 -15.89 -1.97
C LEU A 39 10.85 -15.64 -0.86
N ASN A 40 11.29 -15.51 0.39
CA ASN A 40 10.40 -15.21 1.52
C ASN A 40 9.83 -13.79 1.51
N HIS A 41 10.34 -12.91 0.65
CA HIS A 41 9.83 -11.55 0.42
C HIS A 41 8.89 -11.47 -0.80
N VAL A 42 8.64 -12.58 -1.48
CA VAL A 42 7.66 -12.67 -2.57
C VAL A 42 6.35 -13.25 -2.04
N SER A 43 5.28 -12.49 -2.11
CA SER A 43 3.97 -12.93 -1.63
C SER A 43 2.85 -12.39 -2.50
N LYS A 44 1.75 -13.17 -2.60
CA LYS A 44 0.51 -12.67 -3.16
C LYS A 44 -0.22 -11.88 -2.06
N PRO A 45 -0.66 -10.65 -2.33
CA PRO A 45 -1.45 -9.88 -1.36
C PRO A 45 -2.83 -10.51 -1.10
N GLU A 46 -3.40 -10.23 0.08
CA GLU A 46 -4.74 -10.70 0.48
C GLU A 46 -5.81 -10.16 -0.47
N VAL A 47 -5.68 -8.90 -0.87
CA VAL A 47 -6.54 -8.23 -1.85
C VAL A 47 -5.70 -7.60 -2.94
N LEU A 48 -6.23 -7.57 -4.15
CA LEU A 48 -5.60 -6.95 -5.30
C LEU A 48 -6.15 -5.54 -5.52
N PHE A 49 -5.30 -4.66 -6.03
CA PHE A 49 -5.70 -3.30 -6.38
C PHE A 49 -6.71 -3.30 -7.52
N TYR A 50 -7.73 -2.46 -7.41
CA TYR A 50 -8.73 -2.23 -8.44
C TYR A 50 -8.65 -0.79 -8.95
N GLY A 51 -8.41 -0.62 -10.25
CA GLY A 51 -8.29 0.70 -10.89
C GLY A 51 -7.38 0.65 -12.11
N LYS A 52 -8.00 0.63 -13.31
CA LYS A 52 -7.31 0.45 -14.59
C LYS A 52 -6.22 1.49 -14.82
N GLU A 53 -6.60 2.77 -14.85
CA GLU A 53 -5.71 3.86 -15.27
C GLU A 53 -4.46 3.97 -14.38
N ILE A 54 -4.64 3.87 -13.08
CA ILE A 54 -3.54 3.93 -12.11
C ILE A 54 -2.62 2.72 -12.28
N LEU A 55 -3.19 1.54 -12.47
CA LEU A 55 -2.43 0.31 -12.66
C LEU A 55 -1.63 0.36 -13.97
N GLU A 56 -2.22 0.83 -15.08
CA GLU A 56 -1.53 1.02 -16.36
C GLU A 56 -0.36 2.02 -16.25
N MET A 57 -0.58 3.18 -15.63
CA MET A 57 0.48 4.17 -15.40
C MET A 57 1.63 3.61 -14.58
N ALA A 58 1.31 2.90 -13.49
CA ALA A 58 2.31 2.31 -12.61
C ALA A 58 3.11 1.20 -13.31
N ILE A 59 2.44 0.30 -14.02
CA ILE A 59 3.10 -0.78 -14.77
C ILE A 59 4.01 -0.19 -15.85
N ALA A 60 3.53 0.74 -16.67
CA ALA A 60 4.30 1.36 -17.72
C ALA A 60 5.57 2.04 -17.18
N ALA A 61 5.45 2.84 -16.11
CA ALA A 61 6.61 3.49 -15.51
C ALA A 61 7.64 2.48 -14.98
N LEU A 62 7.20 1.45 -14.24
CA LEU A 62 8.08 0.44 -13.68
C LEU A 62 8.78 -0.42 -14.72
N LEU A 63 8.11 -0.76 -15.84
CA LEU A 63 8.72 -1.48 -16.96
C LEU A 63 9.90 -0.71 -17.57
N HIS A 64 9.76 0.61 -17.71
CA HIS A 64 10.82 1.46 -18.25
C HIS A 64 11.91 1.87 -17.24
N GLY A 65 11.89 1.30 -16.04
CA GLY A 65 12.95 1.52 -15.06
C GLY A 65 12.74 2.74 -14.17
N GLU A 66 11.60 3.42 -14.32
CA GLU A 66 11.27 4.60 -13.52
C GLU A 66 10.84 4.21 -12.10
N ASN A 67 11.11 5.09 -11.13
CA ASN A 67 10.53 4.99 -9.80
C ASN A 67 9.22 5.79 -9.77
N ILE A 68 8.25 5.33 -8.96
CA ILE A 68 6.96 6.00 -8.84
C ILE A 68 6.71 6.52 -7.43
N LEU A 69 6.02 7.66 -7.32
CA LEU A 69 5.55 8.22 -6.06
C LEU A 69 4.02 8.26 -6.08
N LEU A 70 3.40 7.46 -5.22
CA LEU A 70 1.96 7.43 -5.04
C LEU A 70 1.56 8.52 -4.05
N SER A 71 0.89 9.56 -4.55
CA SER A 71 0.47 10.71 -3.78
C SER A 71 -1.04 10.73 -3.62
N GLY A 72 -1.55 10.90 -2.43
CA GLY A 72 -3.01 10.92 -2.22
C GLY A 72 -3.41 10.96 -0.76
N ALA A 73 -4.70 11.20 -0.52
CA ALA A 73 -5.27 11.20 0.82
C ALA A 73 -5.11 9.83 1.52
N LYS A 74 -5.43 9.78 2.80
CA LYS A 74 -5.49 8.53 3.55
C LYS A 74 -6.53 7.56 2.96
N ALA A 75 -6.27 6.26 3.04
CA ALA A 75 -7.19 5.21 2.59
C ALA A 75 -7.53 5.21 1.08
N THR A 76 -6.62 5.65 0.22
CA THR A 76 -6.76 5.59 -1.25
C THR A 76 -6.18 4.33 -1.89
N GLY A 77 -5.72 3.35 -1.10
CA GLY A 77 -5.22 2.06 -1.61
C GLY A 77 -3.75 2.04 -2.01
N LYS A 78 -2.92 3.06 -1.64
CA LYS A 78 -1.49 3.13 -2.01
C LYS A 78 -0.72 1.85 -1.68
N ASN A 79 -0.83 1.34 -0.45
CA ASN A 79 -0.09 0.15 -0.03
C ASN A 79 -0.60 -1.12 -0.75
N VAL A 80 -1.92 -1.21 -1.00
CA VAL A 80 -2.50 -2.31 -1.80
C VAL A 80 -1.93 -2.31 -3.22
N LEU A 81 -1.77 -1.13 -3.82
CA LEU A 81 -1.14 -1.00 -5.14
C LEU A 81 0.34 -1.44 -5.10
N CYS A 82 1.12 -1.01 -4.08
CA CYS A 82 2.51 -1.42 -3.93
C CYS A 82 2.66 -2.95 -3.86
N GLU A 83 1.85 -3.60 -3.02
CA GLU A 83 1.86 -5.06 -2.86
C GLU A 83 1.40 -5.77 -4.15
N THR A 84 0.36 -5.25 -4.80
CA THR A 84 -0.13 -5.78 -6.09
C THR A 84 0.94 -5.69 -7.17
N LEU A 85 1.64 -4.56 -7.29
CA LEU A 85 2.71 -4.38 -8.28
C LEU A 85 3.88 -5.33 -8.01
N ALA A 86 4.32 -5.49 -6.75
CA ALA A 86 5.38 -6.44 -6.41
C ALA A 86 4.99 -7.88 -6.82
N TRP A 87 3.74 -8.28 -6.58
CA TRP A 87 3.22 -9.57 -7.01
C TRP A 87 3.10 -9.68 -8.54
N VAL A 88 2.57 -8.66 -9.22
CA VAL A 88 2.43 -8.63 -10.69
C VAL A 88 3.79 -8.81 -11.35
N PHE A 89 4.82 -8.13 -10.88
CA PHE A 89 6.18 -8.24 -11.42
C PHE A 89 6.96 -9.45 -10.88
N GLY A 90 6.43 -10.20 -9.91
CA GLY A 90 7.11 -11.35 -9.29
C GLY A 90 8.38 -10.97 -8.55
N ARG A 91 8.41 -9.80 -7.93
CA ARG A 91 9.61 -9.29 -7.25
C ARG A 91 9.48 -9.35 -5.73
N PRO A 92 10.58 -9.61 -5.01
CA PRO A 92 10.60 -9.50 -3.56
C PRO A 92 10.34 -8.04 -3.16
N SER A 93 9.53 -7.82 -2.11
CA SER A 93 9.20 -6.50 -1.60
C SER A 93 9.95 -6.20 -0.30
N TYR A 94 10.53 -5.00 -0.22
CA TYR A 94 11.27 -4.50 0.93
C TYR A 94 10.64 -3.19 1.41
N ASN A 95 9.99 -3.26 2.57
CA ASN A 95 9.22 -2.14 3.11
C ASN A 95 10.05 -1.28 4.06
N VAL A 96 10.02 0.02 3.85
CA VAL A 96 10.59 1.04 4.74
C VAL A 96 9.49 2.01 5.14
N SER A 97 9.08 1.98 6.40
CA SER A 97 8.16 2.99 6.94
C SER A 97 8.95 4.16 7.50
N PHE A 98 8.85 5.31 6.86
CA PHE A 98 9.56 6.52 7.28
C PHE A 98 8.89 7.20 8.46
N HIS A 99 9.68 7.67 9.37
CA HIS A 99 9.28 8.50 10.50
C HIS A 99 10.40 9.49 10.85
N VAL A 100 10.12 10.43 11.73
CA VAL A 100 11.06 11.51 12.09
C VAL A 100 12.42 11.06 12.66
N ASN A 101 12.56 9.81 13.06
CA ASN A 101 13.81 9.24 13.56
C ASN A 101 14.45 8.23 12.59
N THR A 102 13.89 8.03 11.40
CA THR A 102 14.53 7.22 10.36
C THR A 102 15.84 7.87 9.94
N ASP A 103 16.91 7.11 9.93
CA ASP A 103 18.25 7.54 9.52
C ASP A 103 18.77 6.70 8.34
N SER A 104 19.91 7.09 7.79
CA SER A 104 20.54 6.37 6.68
C SER A 104 20.95 4.94 7.03
N ALA A 105 21.31 4.70 8.29
CA ALA A 105 21.70 3.38 8.76
C ALA A 105 20.53 2.40 8.78
N ALA A 106 19.32 2.88 9.11
CA ALA A 106 18.10 2.08 9.02
C ALA A 106 17.76 1.67 7.58
N LEU A 107 18.18 2.45 6.57
CA LEU A 107 17.93 2.19 5.15
C LEU A 107 18.96 1.26 4.54
N ILE A 108 20.24 1.55 4.77
CA ILE A 108 21.38 0.88 4.11
C ILE A 108 21.91 -0.29 4.94
N GLY A 109 22.00 -0.10 6.25
CA GLY A 109 22.52 -1.10 7.18
C GLY A 109 23.46 -0.52 8.23
N THR A 110 23.82 -1.37 9.16
CA THR A 110 24.68 -1.03 10.31
C THR A 110 25.78 -2.07 10.50
N ASP A 111 26.92 -1.64 10.99
CA ASP A 111 27.97 -2.54 11.41
C ASP A 111 27.53 -3.38 12.60
N THR A 112 27.79 -4.68 12.51
CA THR A 112 27.60 -5.62 13.61
C THR A 112 28.88 -6.44 13.83
N PHE A 113 29.17 -6.76 15.08
CA PHE A 113 30.27 -7.65 15.42
C PHE A 113 29.75 -9.08 15.52
N LYS A 114 30.18 -9.94 14.58
CA LYS A 114 29.77 -11.35 14.52
C LYS A 114 30.99 -12.21 14.11
N ASN A 115 31.17 -13.36 14.73
CA ASN A 115 32.26 -14.28 14.43
C ASN A 115 33.65 -13.63 14.50
N ASN A 116 33.87 -12.73 15.46
CA ASN A 116 35.13 -12.00 15.65
C ASN A 116 35.52 -11.00 14.55
N GLU A 117 34.53 -10.62 13.69
CA GLU A 117 34.68 -9.67 12.58
C GLU A 117 33.57 -8.64 12.59
N VAL A 118 33.87 -7.45 12.08
CA VAL A 118 32.86 -6.44 11.80
C VAL A 118 32.22 -6.79 10.45
N GLN A 119 30.89 -6.92 10.43
CA GLN A 119 30.13 -7.24 9.23
C GLN A 119 28.97 -6.28 9.09
N LEU A 120 28.64 -5.89 7.86
CA LEU A 120 27.46 -5.11 7.56
C LEU A 120 26.20 -5.96 7.77
N ARG A 121 25.34 -5.55 8.69
CA ARG A 121 23.95 -6.01 8.71
C ARG A 121 23.17 -5.16 7.71
N LYS A 122 22.85 -5.76 6.56
CA LYS A 122 22.16 -5.10 5.45
C LYS A 122 20.81 -4.53 5.87
N GLY A 123 20.48 -3.34 5.39
CA GLY A 123 19.17 -2.72 5.54
C GLY A 123 18.27 -3.00 4.33
N PRO A 124 16.98 -2.67 4.41
CA PRO A 124 15.99 -3.02 3.39
C PRO A 124 16.27 -2.40 2.01
N VAL A 125 16.83 -1.20 1.95
CA VAL A 125 17.20 -0.56 0.66
C VAL A 125 18.40 -1.28 0.03
N TYR A 126 19.37 -1.71 0.85
CA TYR A 126 20.51 -2.49 0.40
C TYR A 126 20.04 -3.85 -0.18
N GLU A 127 19.23 -4.60 0.59
CA GLU A 127 18.74 -5.90 0.15
C GLU A 127 17.87 -5.78 -1.09
N CYS A 128 17.01 -4.75 -1.17
CA CYS A 128 16.25 -4.42 -2.36
C CYS A 128 17.14 -4.23 -3.59
N ALA A 129 18.23 -3.47 -3.44
CA ALA A 129 19.18 -3.20 -4.51
C ALA A 129 19.93 -4.45 -4.97
N GLU A 130 20.32 -5.30 -4.04
CA GLU A 130 21.09 -6.53 -4.29
C GLU A 130 20.24 -7.61 -4.98
N TYR A 131 19.01 -7.84 -4.50
CA TYR A 131 18.15 -8.92 -4.98
C TYR A 131 17.14 -8.51 -6.06
N GLY A 132 17.24 -7.30 -6.58
CA GLY A 132 16.35 -6.84 -7.62
C GLY A 132 14.90 -6.72 -7.16
N GLY A 133 14.70 -6.28 -5.92
CA GLY A 133 13.39 -6.16 -5.31
C GLY A 133 12.65 -4.87 -5.65
N PHE A 134 11.42 -4.76 -5.16
CA PHE A 134 10.66 -3.53 -5.11
C PHE A 134 10.78 -2.93 -3.71
N GLY A 135 11.44 -1.75 -3.63
CA GLY A 135 11.61 -1.00 -2.39
C GLY A 135 10.39 -0.10 -2.16
N ILE A 136 9.57 -0.43 -1.16
CA ILE A 136 8.38 0.34 -0.82
C ILE A 136 8.77 1.36 0.26
N LEU A 137 8.81 2.63 -0.12
CA LEU A 137 9.21 3.77 0.71
C LEU A 137 7.95 4.44 1.27
N ASP A 138 7.39 3.86 2.35
CA ASP A 138 6.10 4.27 2.90
C ASP A 138 6.23 5.56 3.74
N GLU A 139 5.34 6.53 3.50
CA GLU A 139 5.32 7.85 4.13
C GLU A 139 6.66 8.61 4.00
N ILE A 140 7.27 8.58 2.81
CA ILE A 140 8.59 9.16 2.55
C ILE A 140 8.70 10.64 2.93
N ASN A 141 7.59 11.38 2.91
CA ASN A 141 7.50 12.77 3.35
C ASN A 141 7.66 12.99 4.87
N MET A 142 7.65 11.91 5.67
CA MET A 142 7.90 11.98 7.12
C MET A 142 9.41 11.95 7.45
N ALA A 143 10.24 11.57 6.50
CA ALA A 143 11.69 11.47 6.68
C ALA A 143 12.37 12.82 6.90
N LYS A 144 13.53 12.79 7.58
CA LYS A 144 14.46 13.93 7.60
C LYS A 144 15.27 13.96 6.30
N ASN A 145 15.66 15.15 5.86
CA ASN A 145 16.46 15.32 4.63
C ASN A 145 17.76 14.49 4.65
N ASP A 146 18.41 14.34 5.79
CA ASP A 146 19.65 13.57 5.94
C ASP A 146 19.41 12.08 5.64
N ALA A 147 18.29 11.51 6.09
CA ALA A 147 17.94 10.13 5.82
C ALA A 147 17.69 9.88 4.32
N VAL A 148 16.97 10.80 3.66
CA VAL A 148 16.67 10.64 2.22
C VAL A 148 17.82 11.01 1.31
N SER A 149 18.86 11.69 1.82
CA SER A 149 20.03 12.08 1.01
C SER A 149 20.75 10.87 0.40
N VAL A 150 20.78 9.73 1.13
CA VAL A 150 21.37 8.48 0.63
C VAL A 150 20.59 7.85 -0.52
N LEU A 151 19.32 8.21 -0.68
CA LEU A 151 18.47 7.70 -1.76
C LEU A 151 18.70 8.46 -3.09
N HIS A 152 19.36 9.63 -3.08
CA HIS A 152 19.53 10.39 -4.32
C HIS A 152 20.29 9.62 -5.41
N ALA A 153 21.38 8.94 -5.05
CA ALA A 153 22.15 8.13 -6.00
C ALA A 153 21.44 6.81 -6.35
N THR A 154 20.64 6.30 -5.42
CA THR A 154 19.83 5.08 -5.58
C THR A 154 18.69 5.29 -6.57
N LEU A 155 18.03 6.44 -6.50
CA LEU A 155 16.81 6.76 -7.27
C LEU A 155 17.09 7.44 -8.61
N ASP A 156 18.31 7.93 -8.87
CA ASP A 156 18.64 8.57 -10.15
C ASP A 156 19.38 7.61 -11.11
N HIS A 157 19.83 8.15 -12.25
CA HIS A 157 20.51 7.40 -13.30
C HIS A 157 21.76 6.65 -12.84
N ARG A 158 22.37 7.00 -11.71
CA ARG A 158 23.55 6.30 -11.14
C ARG A 158 23.20 4.93 -10.62
N ARG A 159 21.96 4.70 -10.19
CA ARG A 159 21.44 3.41 -9.72
C ARG A 159 22.42 2.68 -8.81
N SER A 160 22.87 3.34 -7.75
CA SER A 160 23.91 2.81 -6.88
C SER A 160 23.76 3.27 -5.44
N ILE A 161 24.35 2.52 -4.53
CA ILE A 161 24.40 2.83 -3.11
C ILE A 161 25.87 2.90 -2.70
N ASP A 162 26.29 4.03 -2.15
CA ASP A 162 27.58 4.18 -1.51
C ASP A 162 27.43 3.79 -0.03
N VAL A 163 28.12 2.73 0.39
CA VAL A 163 28.09 2.22 1.77
C VAL A 163 29.39 2.60 2.48
N PRO A 164 29.35 3.52 3.46
CA PRO A 164 30.57 3.95 4.15
C PRO A 164 31.34 2.78 4.75
N GLY A 165 32.64 2.68 4.42
CA GLY A 165 33.50 1.58 4.87
C GLY A 165 33.39 0.29 4.07
N TYR A 166 32.53 0.21 3.07
CA TYR A 166 32.31 -0.92 2.17
C TYR A 166 32.35 -0.51 0.72
N SER A 167 32.31 -1.48 -0.18
CA SER A 167 32.26 -1.22 -1.61
C SER A 167 30.90 -0.66 -1.99
N ARG A 168 30.93 0.29 -2.95
CA ARG A 168 29.72 0.73 -3.64
C ARG A 168 29.05 -0.47 -4.32
N ILE A 169 27.74 -0.53 -4.22
CA ILE A 169 26.94 -1.53 -4.94
C ILE A 169 26.13 -0.85 -6.04
N GLU A 170 25.98 -1.54 -7.17
CA GLU A 170 25.07 -1.16 -8.23
C GLU A 170 23.73 -1.87 -8.02
N LEU A 171 22.63 -1.20 -8.35
CA LEU A 171 21.33 -1.79 -8.25
C LEU A 171 21.14 -2.87 -9.31
N HIS A 172 20.59 -4.00 -8.88
CA HIS A 172 20.14 -5.03 -9.80
C HIS A 172 19.18 -4.42 -10.85
N PRO A 173 19.24 -4.82 -12.14
CA PRO A 173 18.41 -4.23 -13.22
C PRO A 173 16.89 -4.26 -12.92
N ALA A 174 16.40 -5.27 -12.22
CA ALA A 174 14.99 -5.39 -11.83
C ALA A 174 14.58 -4.49 -10.65
N THR A 175 15.51 -3.86 -9.93
CA THR A 175 15.17 -3.02 -8.76
C THR A 175 14.34 -1.82 -9.15
N ARG A 176 13.25 -1.58 -8.41
CA ARG A 176 12.38 -0.40 -8.52
C ARG A 176 12.05 0.12 -7.13
N PHE A 177 11.76 1.42 -7.06
CA PHE A 177 11.29 2.04 -5.82
C PHE A 177 9.92 2.66 -6.02
N ILE A 178 9.05 2.42 -5.03
CA ILE A 178 7.69 2.95 -4.98
C ILE A 178 7.57 3.75 -3.70
N GLY A 179 7.58 5.08 -3.82
CA GLY A 179 7.31 5.97 -2.69
C GLY A 179 5.81 6.10 -2.44
N THR A 180 5.41 6.24 -1.19
CA THR A 180 4.06 6.69 -0.85
C THR A 180 4.13 7.97 -0.04
N MET A 181 3.22 8.89 -0.27
CA MET A 181 3.02 10.02 0.60
C MET A 181 1.54 10.34 0.80
N ASN A 182 1.24 10.80 1.99
CA ASN A 182 -0.07 11.33 2.32
C ASN A 182 0.00 12.86 2.33
N TYR A 183 -1.02 13.55 1.81
CA TYR A 183 -1.14 15.00 1.87
C TYR A 183 -2.51 15.42 2.42
N GLY A 184 -2.66 16.71 2.72
CA GLY A 184 -3.96 17.28 3.09
C GLY A 184 -4.34 17.18 4.56
N TYR A 185 -3.39 16.85 5.47
CA TYR A 185 -3.65 16.90 6.90
C TYR A 185 -2.50 17.52 7.70
N ALA A 186 -2.80 17.97 8.92
CA ALA A 186 -1.84 18.64 9.79
C ALA A 186 -0.64 17.71 10.11
N GLY A 187 0.56 18.21 9.87
CA GLY A 187 1.82 17.49 10.11
C GLY A 187 2.46 16.85 8.89
N THR A 188 1.81 16.88 7.72
CA THR A 188 2.46 16.48 6.45
C THR A 188 3.49 17.53 6.04
N LYS A 189 4.68 17.05 5.66
CA LYS A 189 5.74 17.90 5.10
C LYS A 189 5.72 17.78 3.59
N GLU A 190 6.08 18.87 2.93
CA GLU A 190 6.39 18.80 1.51
C GLU A 190 7.72 18.08 1.30
N LEU A 191 7.78 17.23 0.30
CA LEU A 191 9.02 16.61 -0.13
C LEU A 191 9.92 17.64 -0.80
N ASN A 192 11.23 17.48 -0.61
CA ASN A 192 12.23 18.26 -1.33
C ASN A 192 12.07 18.03 -2.86
N GLU A 193 12.07 19.12 -3.64
CA GLU A 193 11.95 19.10 -5.11
C GLU A 193 12.97 18.16 -5.77
N ALA A 194 14.21 18.13 -5.26
CA ALA A 194 15.26 17.25 -5.76
C ALA A 194 14.92 15.75 -5.57
N LEU A 195 14.14 15.40 -4.56
CA LEU A 195 13.67 14.02 -4.37
C LEU A 195 12.47 13.73 -5.26
N ILE A 196 11.50 14.65 -5.34
CA ILE A 196 10.31 14.51 -6.21
C ILE A 196 10.72 14.29 -7.67
N SER A 197 11.73 15.03 -8.16
CA SER A 197 12.21 14.91 -9.55
C SER A 197 12.76 13.54 -9.93
N ARG A 198 12.93 12.64 -8.98
CA ARG A 198 13.40 11.25 -9.19
C ARG A 198 12.27 10.23 -9.27
N PHE A 199 11.03 10.71 -9.20
CA PHE A 199 9.85 9.87 -9.28
C PHE A 199 8.91 10.35 -10.40
N MET A 200 8.23 9.42 -11.02
CA MET A 200 6.98 9.70 -11.72
C MET A 200 5.85 9.72 -10.69
N VAL A 201 5.16 10.85 -10.56
CA VAL A 201 4.13 11.04 -9.54
C VAL A 201 2.78 10.57 -10.08
N ILE A 202 2.14 9.65 -9.36
CA ILE A 202 0.79 9.17 -9.64
C ILE A 202 -0.13 9.66 -8.52
N ASP A 203 -1.12 10.46 -8.88
CA ASP A 203 -2.13 10.93 -7.93
C ASP A 203 -3.18 9.85 -7.71
N MET A 204 -3.44 9.54 -6.43
CA MET A 204 -4.35 8.49 -5.98
C MET A 204 -5.66 9.13 -5.51
N PRO A 205 -6.71 9.10 -6.33
CA PRO A 205 -8.00 9.69 -5.94
C PRO A 205 -8.63 8.93 -4.77
N PRO A 206 -9.58 9.55 -4.05
CA PRO A 206 -10.43 8.83 -3.10
C PRO A 206 -11.13 7.66 -3.78
N LEU A 207 -11.32 6.56 -3.04
CA LEU A 207 -12.03 5.39 -3.56
C LEU A 207 -13.51 5.75 -3.78
N ASP A 208 -14.02 5.45 -4.97
CA ASP A 208 -15.44 5.58 -5.27
C ASP A 208 -16.24 4.40 -4.69
N LEU A 209 -17.56 4.51 -4.75
CA LEU A 209 -18.47 3.51 -4.18
C LEU A 209 -18.30 2.13 -4.83
N GLU A 210 -18.08 2.08 -6.14
CA GLU A 210 -17.88 0.83 -6.88
C GLU A 210 -16.61 0.12 -6.44
N THR A 211 -15.51 0.86 -6.34
CA THR A 211 -14.23 0.33 -5.86
C THR A 211 -14.31 -0.13 -4.41
N LEU A 212 -14.97 0.65 -3.53
CA LEU A 212 -15.20 0.25 -2.14
C LEU A 212 -15.99 -1.06 -2.05
N TYR A 213 -17.03 -1.20 -2.86
CA TYR A 213 -17.84 -2.42 -2.94
C TYR A 213 -17.01 -3.62 -3.39
N ILE A 214 -16.21 -3.46 -4.45
CA ILE A 214 -15.33 -4.52 -4.97
C ILE A 214 -14.30 -4.94 -3.92
N LEU A 215 -13.63 -3.98 -3.27
CA LEU A 215 -12.64 -4.27 -2.23
C LEU A 215 -13.26 -5.01 -1.04
N LEU A 216 -14.43 -4.59 -0.57
CA LEU A 216 -15.12 -5.26 0.53
C LEU A 216 -15.52 -6.70 0.15
N ASN A 217 -15.94 -6.95 -1.09
CA ASN A 217 -16.21 -8.31 -1.57
C ASN A 217 -14.95 -9.16 -1.69
N GLN A 218 -13.79 -8.59 -2.01
CA GLN A 218 -12.52 -9.32 -1.98
C GLN A 218 -12.15 -9.75 -0.55
N TYR A 219 -12.34 -8.87 0.44
CA TYR A 219 -12.10 -9.19 1.86
C TYR A 219 -13.13 -10.16 2.46
N PHE A 220 -14.36 -10.08 1.99
CA PHE A 220 -15.51 -10.79 2.56
C PHE A 220 -16.40 -11.40 1.48
N PRO A 221 -15.90 -12.44 0.76
CA PRO A 221 -16.65 -13.04 -0.35
C PRO A 221 -17.92 -13.79 0.10
N ASP A 222 -18.06 -14.05 1.40
CA ASP A 222 -19.24 -14.66 2.05
C ASP A 222 -20.16 -13.61 2.68
N ALA A 223 -19.88 -12.31 2.53
CA ALA A 223 -20.78 -11.27 3.01
C ALA A 223 -21.97 -11.09 2.05
N LYS A 224 -23.13 -10.81 2.64
CA LYS A 224 -24.35 -10.52 1.86
C LYS A 224 -24.19 -9.19 1.12
N LYS A 225 -24.71 -9.15 -0.09
CA LYS A 225 -24.63 -7.98 -0.97
C LYS A 225 -25.13 -6.71 -0.30
N GLU A 226 -26.28 -6.79 0.37
CA GLU A 226 -26.89 -5.66 1.07
C GLU A 226 -26.00 -5.11 2.19
N ALA A 227 -25.33 -5.99 2.91
CA ALA A 227 -24.41 -5.59 3.97
C ALA A 227 -23.17 -4.89 3.41
N VAL A 228 -22.58 -5.44 2.33
CA VAL A 228 -21.44 -4.83 1.65
C VAL A 228 -21.79 -3.44 1.10
N GLU A 229 -22.98 -3.28 0.50
CA GLU A 229 -23.48 -1.98 0.01
C GLU A 229 -23.58 -0.95 1.14
N GLN A 230 -24.09 -1.35 2.32
CA GLN A 230 -24.18 -0.45 3.47
C GLN A 230 -22.80 -0.07 4.03
N PHE A 231 -21.87 -1.00 4.13
CA PHE A 231 -20.51 -0.69 4.59
C PHE A 231 -19.75 0.20 3.59
N ALA A 232 -19.88 -0.05 2.29
CA ALA A 232 -19.31 0.82 1.25
C ALA A 232 -19.92 2.22 1.30
N GLY A 233 -21.25 2.31 1.42
CA GLY A 233 -21.96 3.57 1.56
C GLY A 233 -21.57 4.34 2.82
N LEU A 234 -21.43 3.66 3.97
CA LEU A 234 -20.94 4.29 5.20
C LEU A 234 -19.56 4.93 4.97
N PHE A 235 -18.62 4.20 4.37
CA PHE A 235 -17.27 4.74 4.15
C PHE A 235 -17.29 5.93 3.19
N GLN A 236 -18.12 5.90 2.15
CA GLN A 236 -18.30 7.03 1.23
C GLN A 236 -18.93 8.26 1.91
N ASP A 237 -19.93 8.06 2.78
CA ASP A 237 -20.52 9.15 3.55
C ASP A 237 -19.47 9.83 4.46
N LEU A 238 -18.60 9.03 5.11
CA LEU A 238 -17.50 9.54 5.91
C LEU A 238 -16.47 10.30 5.06
N GLN A 239 -16.14 9.81 3.86
CA GLN A 239 -15.26 10.54 2.93
C GLN A 239 -15.85 11.90 2.55
N THR A 240 -17.16 11.94 2.26
CA THR A 240 -17.88 13.18 1.92
C THR A 240 -17.86 14.16 3.09
N LYS A 241 -18.16 13.71 4.30
CA LYS A 241 -18.11 14.54 5.50
C LYS A 241 -16.71 15.09 5.78
N ALA A 242 -15.68 14.28 5.58
CA ALA A 242 -14.29 14.72 5.76
C ALA A 242 -13.87 15.73 4.67
N SER A 243 -14.27 15.53 3.42
CA SER A 243 -13.98 16.48 2.33
C SER A 243 -14.67 17.84 2.52
N ASN A 244 -15.84 17.84 3.13
CA ASN A 244 -16.58 19.05 3.52
C ASN A 244 -15.99 19.74 4.78
N GLY A 245 -15.03 19.11 5.46
CA GLY A 245 -14.46 19.62 6.70
C GLY A 245 -15.37 19.44 7.94
N GLU A 246 -16.40 18.61 7.84
CA GLU A 246 -17.32 18.31 8.94
C GLU A 246 -16.68 17.41 10.00
N ILE A 247 -15.83 16.48 9.56
CA ILE A 247 -15.06 15.57 10.42
C ILE A 247 -13.59 15.55 10.00
N SER A 248 -12.70 15.15 10.89
CA SER A 248 -11.30 14.94 10.57
C SER A 248 -11.07 13.63 9.80
N THR A 249 -9.93 13.52 9.10
CA THR A 249 -9.55 12.30 8.35
C THR A 249 -9.18 11.11 9.25
N LYS A 250 -9.23 11.25 10.57
CA LYS A 250 -8.88 10.17 11.52
C LYS A 250 -9.83 8.98 11.41
N SER A 251 -11.11 9.24 11.18
CA SER A 251 -12.16 8.23 11.04
C SER A 251 -12.22 7.63 9.62
N LEU A 252 -11.52 8.21 8.65
CA LEU A 252 -11.31 7.60 7.33
C LEU A 252 -10.26 6.48 7.44
N ASP A 253 -10.64 5.40 8.07
CA ASP A 253 -9.79 4.24 8.29
C ASP A 253 -10.44 2.97 7.71
N PHE A 254 -10.12 2.68 6.43
CA PHE A 254 -10.64 1.49 5.75
C PHE A 254 -10.17 0.19 6.43
N ARG A 255 -8.94 0.17 6.99
CA ARG A 255 -8.45 -0.98 7.77
C ARG A 255 -9.28 -1.17 9.04
N GLY A 256 -9.68 -0.07 9.68
CA GLY A 256 -10.59 -0.08 10.83
C GLY A 256 -11.97 -0.64 10.47
N LEU A 257 -12.52 -0.28 9.29
CA LEU A 257 -13.78 -0.85 8.78
C LEU A 257 -13.64 -2.36 8.53
N VAL A 258 -12.60 -2.79 7.80
CA VAL A 258 -12.32 -4.22 7.55
C VAL A 258 -12.15 -4.97 8.87
N GLY A 259 -11.40 -4.41 9.84
CA GLY A 259 -11.25 -4.97 11.17
C GLY A 259 -12.58 -5.12 11.91
N ALA A 260 -13.44 -4.10 11.86
CA ALA A 260 -14.77 -4.16 12.44
C ALA A 260 -15.60 -5.30 11.84
N ILE A 261 -15.66 -5.41 10.51
CA ILE A 261 -16.41 -6.50 9.85
C ILE A 261 -15.84 -7.88 10.21
N ARG A 262 -14.52 -8.02 10.35
CA ARG A 262 -13.90 -9.28 10.84
C ARG A 262 -14.38 -9.63 12.26
N THR A 263 -14.52 -8.66 13.16
CA THR A 263 -15.02 -8.92 14.53
C THR A 263 -16.50 -9.27 14.55
N MET A 264 -17.33 -8.73 13.63
CA MET A 264 -18.72 -9.14 13.45
C MET A 264 -18.83 -10.63 13.05
N ARG A 265 -17.90 -11.15 12.26
CA ARG A 265 -17.83 -12.58 11.93
C ARG A 265 -17.64 -13.45 13.16
N SER A 266 -16.95 -12.95 14.18
CA SER A 266 -16.81 -13.61 15.50
C SER A 266 -18.00 -13.42 16.44
N GLY A 267 -19.05 -12.69 16.01
CA GLY A 267 -20.30 -12.52 16.75
C GLY A 267 -20.43 -11.19 17.51
N LEU A 268 -19.49 -10.25 17.37
CA LEU A 268 -19.65 -8.92 17.94
C LEU A 268 -20.79 -8.18 17.22
N ALA A 269 -21.61 -7.45 17.98
CA ALA A 269 -22.70 -6.65 17.40
C ALA A 269 -22.14 -5.59 16.44
N PRO A 270 -22.77 -5.37 15.26
CA PRO A 270 -22.27 -4.47 14.22
C PRO A 270 -21.96 -3.07 14.71
N LEU A 271 -22.86 -2.46 15.50
CA LEU A 271 -22.63 -1.12 16.04
C LEU A 271 -21.41 -1.07 16.98
N GLN A 272 -21.23 -2.08 17.83
CA GLN A 272 -20.05 -2.15 18.71
C GLN A 272 -18.75 -2.30 17.90
N ALA A 273 -18.78 -3.12 16.86
CA ALA A 273 -17.63 -3.31 15.98
C ALA A 273 -17.24 -2.00 15.24
N ILE A 274 -18.24 -1.29 14.69
CA ILE A 274 -18.01 0.00 14.03
C ILE A 274 -17.58 1.07 15.03
N GLN A 275 -18.12 1.07 16.23
CA GLN A 275 -17.67 1.95 17.31
C GLN A 275 -16.16 1.81 17.55
N MET A 276 -15.66 0.58 17.63
CA MET A 276 -14.24 0.29 17.83
C MET A 276 -13.38 0.63 16.61
N GLY A 277 -13.84 0.26 15.40
CA GLY A 277 -13.06 0.36 14.19
C GLY A 277 -13.03 1.76 13.57
N ILE A 278 -14.07 2.56 13.79
CA ILE A 278 -14.27 3.86 13.13
C ILE A 278 -14.49 4.98 14.15
N VAL A 279 -15.58 4.95 14.93
CA VAL A 279 -16.03 6.08 15.76
C VAL A 279 -14.97 6.49 16.79
N ASN A 280 -14.41 5.52 17.50
CA ASN A 280 -13.41 5.77 18.56
C ASN A 280 -12.05 6.26 18.03
N LYS A 281 -11.87 6.39 16.71
CA LYS A 281 -10.68 7.02 16.11
C LYS A 281 -10.69 8.55 16.27
N SER A 282 -11.85 9.17 16.37
CA SER A 282 -11.96 10.56 16.80
C SER A 282 -12.00 10.66 18.34
N PHE A 283 -11.35 11.70 18.88
CA PHE A 283 -11.40 12.04 20.31
C PHE A 283 -12.25 13.30 20.56
N ASP A 284 -12.71 13.95 19.49
CA ASP A 284 -13.64 15.07 19.57
C ASP A 284 -15.09 14.56 19.70
N ILE A 285 -15.84 15.11 20.66
CA ILE A 285 -17.19 14.63 20.97
C ILE A 285 -18.16 14.96 19.83
N PHE A 286 -18.05 16.14 19.22
CA PHE A 286 -18.93 16.55 18.13
C PHE A 286 -18.66 15.74 16.86
N GLU A 287 -17.39 15.47 16.56
CA GLU A 287 -17.06 14.58 15.46
C GLU A 287 -17.62 13.15 15.68
N LYS A 288 -17.53 12.64 16.92
CA LYS A 288 -18.11 11.32 17.25
C LYS A 288 -19.60 11.28 16.98
N GLU A 289 -20.35 12.26 17.44
CA GLU A 289 -21.79 12.34 17.21
C GLU A 289 -22.11 12.33 15.71
N MET A 290 -21.39 13.14 14.92
CA MET A 290 -21.59 13.18 13.44
C MET A 290 -21.25 11.86 12.75
N ILE A 291 -20.25 11.12 13.25
CA ILE A 291 -19.87 9.81 12.74
C ILE A 291 -20.91 8.76 13.15
N GLU A 292 -21.38 8.80 14.41
CA GLU A 292 -22.44 7.91 14.93
C GLU A 292 -23.75 8.08 14.14
N ASP A 293 -24.14 9.30 13.83
CA ASP A 293 -25.32 9.59 12.98
C ASP A 293 -25.17 8.96 11.58
N ALA A 294 -23.98 9.05 10.98
CA ALA A 294 -23.73 8.40 9.70
C ALA A 294 -23.79 6.86 9.81
N VAL A 295 -23.28 6.30 10.90
CA VAL A 295 -23.32 4.85 11.18
C VAL A 295 -24.78 4.39 11.34
N LEU A 296 -25.57 5.06 12.15
CA LEU A 296 -27.00 4.71 12.40
C LEU A 296 -27.85 4.84 11.14
N THR A 297 -27.48 5.73 10.22
CA THR A 297 -28.16 5.87 8.93
C THR A 297 -27.96 4.64 8.01
N ARG A 298 -26.81 3.98 8.13
CA ARG A 298 -26.41 2.87 7.26
C ARG A 298 -26.53 1.50 7.89
N ILE A 299 -26.28 1.40 9.18
CA ILE A 299 -26.21 0.12 9.91
C ILE A 299 -27.38 0.02 10.88
N PRO A 300 -28.38 -0.82 10.57
CA PRO A 300 -29.54 -1.01 11.46
C PRO A 300 -29.13 -1.57 12.82
N GLU A 301 -29.73 -1.06 13.89
CA GLU A 301 -29.44 -1.47 15.27
C GLU A 301 -29.68 -2.97 15.54
N ASN A 302 -30.64 -3.55 14.84
CA ASN A 302 -31.03 -4.95 14.99
C ASN A 302 -30.20 -5.93 14.16
N TRP A 303 -29.21 -5.45 13.39
CA TRP A 303 -28.37 -6.33 12.63
C TRP A 303 -27.53 -7.25 13.51
N THR A 304 -27.42 -8.49 13.04
CA THR A 304 -26.62 -9.55 13.65
C THR A 304 -25.66 -10.13 12.61
N LYS A 305 -24.80 -11.05 13.01
CA LYS A 305 -23.92 -11.78 12.09
C LYS A 305 -24.70 -12.40 10.91
N LYS A 306 -25.93 -12.87 11.13
CA LYS A 306 -26.76 -13.52 10.10
C LYS A 306 -27.26 -12.55 9.04
N ASP A 307 -27.32 -11.26 9.35
CA ASP A 307 -27.74 -10.22 8.42
C ASP A 307 -26.57 -9.78 7.53
N ILE A 308 -25.34 -10.05 7.96
CA ILE A 308 -24.11 -9.64 7.29
C ILE A 308 -23.49 -10.76 6.46
N PHE A 309 -23.45 -12.00 6.97
CA PHE A 309 -22.79 -13.11 6.32
C PHE A 309 -23.77 -14.20 5.92
N GLU A 310 -23.47 -14.89 4.82
CA GLU A 310 -24.16 -16.12 4.46
C GLU A 310 -23.87 -17.19 5.51
N ILE A 311 -24.91 -17.97 5.87
CA ILE A 311 -24.74 -19.11 6.77
C ILE A 311 -24.28 -20.26 5.90
N ILE A 312 -23.01 -20.61 6.00
CA ILE A 312 -22.53 -21.89 5.48
C ILE A 312 -22.97 -22.95 6.48
N GLU A 313 -24.01 -23.71 6.13
CA GLU A 313 -24.45 -24.91 6.90
C GLU A 313 -23.39 -26.03 6.86
#